data_455da0a5417038151946a4664460ecdd
#
_entry.id   455da0a5417038151946a4664460ecdd
#
_cell.length_a   1.000
_cell.length_b   1.000
_cell.length_c   1.000
_cell.angle_alpha   90.00
_cell.angle_beta   90.00
_cell.angle_gamma   90.00
#
_symmetry.space_group_name_H-M   'P 1'
#
loop_
_entity.id
_entity.type
_entity.pdbx_description
1 polymer ?
#
loop_
_entity_poly.entity_id
_entity_poly.type
_entity_poly.pdbx_seq_one_letter_code
_entity_poly.pdbx_strand_id
1 'polypeptide(L)'
;MIIIQLNKQDFEYDLHSLVKSFYPGEDVTVCYEAPENAGEALLKISVIYKEQEIEIRFEKDGQTVKEDTETVEYEKNRKETKNHLKYRVYQMLSDYTGMTLPWGSR
;
A
#
# COMPACT_ATOMS: atom_id res chain seq x y z
N MET A 1 -0.10 -0.19 -14.94
CA MET A 1 -1.14 -0.52 -13.96
C MET A 1 -0.51 -0.87 -12.62
N ILE A 2 -1.09 -0.37 -11.56
CA ILE A 2 -0.67 -0.68 -10.20
C ILE A 2 -1.81 -1.45 -9.54
N ILE A 3 -1.49 -2.51 -8.80
CA ILE A 3 -2.49 -3.31 -8.10
C ILE A 3 -2.25 -3.18 -6.60
N ILE A 4 -3.33 -2.90 -5.86
CA ILE A 4 -3.30 -2.89 -4.40
C ILE A 4 -4.15 -4.08 -3.95
N GLN A 5 -3.54 -5.05 -3.28
CA GLN A 5 -4.25 -6.21 -2.77
C GLN A 5 -4.39 -6.11 -1.26
N LEU A 6 -5.62 -6.18 -0.77
CA LEU A 6 -5.93 -6.07 0.65
C LEU A 6 -6.69 -7.32 1.09
N ASN A 7 -6.57 -7.68 2.36
CA ASN A 7 -7.37 -8.78 2.91
C ASN A 7 -8.63 -8.29 3.61
N LYS A 8 -8.78 -6.99 3.79
CA LYS A 8 -9.97 -6.37 4.37
C LYS A 8 -10.27 -5.07 3.68
N GLN A 9 -11.52 -4.65 3.69
CA GLN A 9 -11.95 -3.41 3.07
C GLN A 9 -11.73 -2.22 4.01
N ASP A 10 -10.50 -2.07 4.49
CA ASP A 10 -10.13 -0.97 5.38
C ASP A 10 -9.10 -0.08 4.72
N PHE A 11 -9.31 1.23 4.80
CA PHE A 11 -8.38 2.25 4.31
C PHE A 11 -8.10 2.16 2.81
N GLU A 12 -8.98 1.49 2.05
CA GLU A 12 -8.74 1.30 0.62
C GLU A 12 -8.70 2.63 -0.13
N TYR A 13 -9.60 3.55 0.20
CA TYR A 13 -9.62 4.85 -0.47
C TYR A 13 -8.34 5.63 -0.18
N ASP A 14 -7.90 5.62 1.07
CA ASP A 14 -6.69 6.33 1.48
C ASP A 14 -5.45 5.77 0.77
N LEU A 15 -5.36 4.45 0.69
CA LEU A 15 -4.24 3.81 0.02
C LEU A 15 -4.28 4.05 -1.48
N HIS A 16 -5.46 3.97 -2.08
CA HIS A 16 -5.61 4.24 -3.50
C HIS A 16 -5.16 5.66 -3.84
N SER A 17 -5.61 6.64 -3.06
CA SER A 17 -5.26 8.03 -3.28
C SER A 17 -3.75 8.26 -3.14
N LEU A 18 -3.14 7.64 -2.14
CA LEU A 18 -1.71 7.78 -1.90
C LEU A 18 -0.90 7.20 -3.07
N VAL A 19 -1.25 5.98 -3.47
CA VAL A 19 -0.54 5.32 -4.58
C VAL A 19 -0.73 6.10 -5.87
N LYS A 20 -1.94 6.60 -6.11
CA LYS A 20 -2.24 7.38 -7.31
C LYS A 20 -1.40 8.66 -7.35
N SER A 21 -1.09 9.24 -6.18
CA SER A 21 -0.24 10.43 -6.11
C SER A 21 1.18 10.16 -6.61
N PHE A 22 1.67 8.95 -6.41
CA PHE A 22 3.00 8.56 -6.90
C PHE A 22 2.98 8.14 -8.36
N TYR A 23 1.84 7.64 -8.84
CA TYR A 23 1.70 7.13 -10.21
C TYR A 23 0.49 7.74 -10.90
N PRO A 24 0.48 9.06 -11.11
CA PRO A 24 -0.71 9.72 -11.66
C PRO A 24 -1.06 9.30 -13.09
N GLY A 25 -0.10 8.77 -13.82
CA GLY A 25 -0.34 8.29 -15.18
C GLY A 25 -0.73 6.82 -15.26
N GLU A 26 -0.83 6.13 -14.13
CA GLU A 26 -1.14 4.70 -14.10
C GLU A 26 -2.53 4.45 -13.53
N ASP A 27 -3.17 3.39 -14.01
CA ASP A 27 -4.41 2.93 -13.41
C ASP A 27 -4.07 2.22 -12.11
N VAL A 28 -4.79 2.53 -11.03
CA VAL A 28 -4.61 1.90 -9.74
C VAL A 28 -5.88 1.12 -9.43
N THR A 29 -5.73 -0.19 -9.21
CA THR A 29 -6.85 -1.09 -8.97
C THR A 29 -6.71 -1.71 -7.59
N VAL A 30 -7.80 -1.74 -6.82
CA VAL A 30 -7.83 -2.41 -5.51
C VAL A 30 -8.55 -3.74 -5.67
N CYS A 31 -7.97 -4.79 -5.10
CA CYS A 31 -8.60 -6.12 -5.10
C CYS A 31 -8.42 -6.80 -3.76
N TYR A 32 -9.23 -7.81 -3.50
CA TYR A 32 -9.22 -8.52 -2.21
C TYR A 32 -8.81 -9.97 -2.34
N GLU A 33 -8.56 -10.41 -3.57
CA GLU A 33 -8.08 -11.75 -3.85
C GLU A 33 -6.88 -11.64 -4.78
N ALA A 34 -6.12 -12.72 -4.91
CA ALA A 34 -4.97 -12.73 -5.79
C ALA A 34 -5.41 -12.42 -7.23
N PRO A 35 -4.89 -11.35 -7.83
CA PRO A 35 -5.30 -10.96 -9.18
C PRO A 35 -4.70 -11.89 -10.23
N GLU A 36 -5.49 -12.20 -11.27
CA GLU A 36 -5.01 -13.05 -12.36
C GLU A 36 -3.96 -12.35 -13.21
N ASN A 37 -4.00 -11.04 -13.26
CA ASN A 37 -3.10 -10.25 -14.10
C ASN A 37 -1.97 -9.58 -13.32
N ALA A 38 -1.59 -10.15 -12.17
CA ALA A 38 -0.55 -9.55 -11.33
C ALA A 38 0.78 -9.41 -12.08
N GLY A 39 1.08 -10.36 -12.97
CA GLY A 39 2.32 -10.31 -13.73
C GLY A 39 2.40 -9.16 -14.73
N GLU A 40 1.26 -8.55 -15.06
CA GLU A 40 1.21 -7.43 -15.99
C GLU A 40 1.28 -6.08 -15.27
N ALA A 41 1.20 -6.10 -13.94
CA ALA A 41 1.23 -4.87 -13.17
C ALA A 41 2.64 -4.33 -13.07
N LEU A 42 2.75 -3.00 -13.15
CA LEU A 42 4.02 -2.32 -12.93
C LEU A 42 4.50 -2.57 -11.51
N LEU A 43 3.57 -2.63 -10.58
CA LEU A 43 3.86 -2.88 -9.17
C LEU A 43 2.60 -3.43 -8.51
N LYS A 44 2.78 -4.40 -7.61
CA LYS A 44 1.70 -4.91 -6.79
C LYS A 44 2.02 -4.59 -5.33
N ILE A 45 1.09 -3.95 -4.66
CA ILE A 45 1.24 -3.59 -3.25
C ILE A 45 0.25 -4.42 -2.45
N SER A 46 0.76 -5.31 -1.60
CA SER A 46 -0.09 -6.14 -0.74
C SER A 46 -0.06 -5.56 0.67
N VAL A 47 -1.23 -5.39 1.26
CA VAL A 47 -1.35 -4.93 2.63
C VAL A 47 -2.23 -5.94 3.36
N ILE A 48 -1.65 -6.63 4.32
CA ILE A 48 -2.32 -7.69 5.08
C ILE A 48 -2.55 -7.19 6.50
N TYR A 49 -3.81 -7.01 6.85
CA TYR A 49 -4.19 -6.55 8.19
C TYR A 49 -4.35 -7.74 9.12
N LYS A 50 -3.59 -7.73 10.18
CA LYS A 50 -3.67 -8.74 11.24
C LYS A 50 -4.07 -8.04 12.53
N GLU A 51 -4.32 -8.83 13.57
CA GLU A 51 -4.83 -8.29 14.83
C GLU A 51 -3.91 -7.26 15.47
N GLN A 52 -2.61 -7.52 15.45
CA GLN A 52 -1.63 -6.64 16.10
C GLN A 52 -0.52 -6.18 15.17
N GLU A 53 -0.68 -6.43 13.87
CA GLU A 53 0.35 -5.99 12.93
C GLU A 53 -0.22 -5.84 11.53
N ILE A 54 0.48 -5.09 10.71
CA ILE A 54 0.13 -4.92 9.31
C ILE A 54 1.37 -5.22 8.49
N GLU A 55 1.23 -6.14 7.52
CA GLU A 55 2.32 -6.48 6.61
C GLU A 55 2.13 -5.74 5.30
N ILE A 56 3.17 -5.10 4.84
CA ILE A 56 3.16 -4.37 3.57
C ILE A 56 4.23 -5.00 2.68
N ARG A 57 3.85 -5.37 1.46
CA ARG A 57 4.78 -5.99 0.53
C ARG A 57 4.61 -5.40 -0.86
N PHE A 58 5.73 -5.02 -1.47
CA PHE A 58 5.76 -4.58 -2.86
C PHE A 58 6.34 -5.71 -3.69
N GLU A 59 5.62 -6.10 -4.74
CA GLU A 59 6.04 -7.19 -5.62
C GLU A 59 6.08 -6.70 -7.07
N LYS A 60 7.10 -7.14 -7.79
CA LYS A 60 7.25 -6.84 -9.20
C LYS A 60 7.76 -8.08 -9.90
N ASP A 61 7.11 -8.47 -10.99
CA ASP A 61 7.47 -9.65 -11.78
C ASP A 61 7.51 -10.93 -10.91
N GLY A 62 6.59 -11.03 -9.97
CA GLY A 62 6.50 -12.20 -9.09
C GLY A 62 7.52 -12.23 -7.97
N GLN A 63 8.31 -11.17 -7.81
CA GLN A 63 9.33 -11.11 -6.77
C GLN A 63 9.05 -9.98 -5.79
N THR A 64 9.32 -10.22 -4.52
CA THR A 64 9.21 -9.19 -3.50
C THR A 64 10.39 -8.25 -3.62
N VAL A 65 10.11 -6.97 -3.89
CA VAL A 65 11.16 -5.97 -4.03
C VAL A 65 11.28 -5.10 -2.77
N LYS A 66 10.26 -5.11 -1.92
CA LYS A 66 10.29 -4.36 -0.67
C LYS A 66 9.22 -4.93 0.25
N GLU A 67 9.51 -5.02 1.55
CA GLU A 67 8.49 -5.45 2.50
C GLU A 67 8.76 -4.87 3.88
N ASP A 68 7.70 -4.77 4.68
CA ASP A 68 7.78 -4.25 6.02
C ASP A 68 6.62 -4.82 6.84
N THR A 69 6.83 -4.93 8.15
CA THR A 69 5.78 -5.34 9.08
C THR A 69 5.74 -4.31 10.19
N GLU A 70 4.57 -3.73 10.41
CA GLU A 70 4.38 -2.71 11.43
C GLU A 70 3.50 -3.26 12.54
N THR A 71 3.94 -3.10 13.78
CA THR A 71 3.16 -3.48 14.94
C THR A 71 2.19 -2.35 15.27
N VAL A 72 0.90 -2.65 15.32
CA VAL A 72 -0.14 -1.66 15.55
C VAL A 72 -1.24 -2.24 16.42
N GLU A 73 -1.94 -1.39 17.16
CA GLU A 73 -3.14 -1.80 17.88
C GLU A 73 -4.33 -1.49 16.98
N TYR A 74 -4.49 -2.31 15.97
CA TYR A 74 -5.38 -2.06 14.84
C TYR A 74 -6.81 -1.71 15.25
N GLU A 75 -7.41 -2.53 16.11
CA GLU A 75 -8.81 -2.31 16.46
C GLU A 75 -9.02 -1.27 17.54
N LYS A 76 -7.96 -0.90 18.24
CA LYS A 76 -8.06 0.01 19.36
C LYS A 76 -8.06 1.46 18.93
N ASN A 77 -7.33 1.80 17.87
CA ASN A 77 -7.26 3.17 17.41
C ASN A 77 -7.11 3.23 15.88
N ARG A 78 -8.26 3.22 15.20
CA ARG A 78 -8.28 3.18 13.73
C ARG A 78 -7.64 4.41 13.08
N LYS A 79 -7.85 5.58 13.65
CA LYS A 79 -7.31 6.80 13.06
C LYS A 79 -5.78 6.81 13.08
N GLU A 80 -5.19 6.45 14.22
CA GLU A 80 -3.74 6.38 14.32
C GLU A 80 -3.18 5.26 13.46
N THR A 81 -3.87 4.14 13.40
CA THR A 81 -3.47 3.02 12.56
C THR A 81 -3.47 3.44 11.09
N LYS A 82 -4.51 4.13 10.66
CA LYS A 82 -4.60 4.62 9.28
C LYS A 82 -3.45 5.56 8.96
N ASN A 83 -3.18 6.52 9.83
CA ASN A 83 -2.13 7.49 9.61
C ASN A 83 -0.75 6.83 9.59
N HIS A 84 -0.53 5.89 10.49
CA HIS A 84 0.73 5.15 10.55
C HIS A 84 0.94 4.33 9.27
N LEU A 85 -0.11 3.64 8.82
CA LEU A 85 -0.06 2.85 7.61
C LEU A 85 0.22 3.73 6.39
N LYS A 86 -0.50 4.83 6.26
CA LYS A 86 -0.30 5.75 5.14
C LYS A 86 1.12 6.29 5.11
N TYR A 87 1.64 6.67 6.25
CA TYR A 87 2.99 7.21 6.34
C TYR A 87 4.02 6.14 5.95
N ARG A 88 3.83 4.92 6.42
CA ARG A 88 4.77 3.85 6.11
C ARG A 88 4.75 3.49 4.63
N VAL A 89 3.56 3.39 4.04
CA VAL A 89 3.44 3.13 2.61
C VAL A 89 4.07 4.29 1.82
N TYR A 90 3.85 5.52 2.27
CA TYR A 90 4.49 6.69 1.66
C TYR A 90 6.01 6.55 1.66
N GLN A 91 6.59 6.18 2.81
CA GLN A 91 8.03 6.02 2.91
C GLN A 91 8.56 4.93 1.97
N MET A 92 7.84 3.81 1.91
CA MET A 92 8.22 2.71 1.04
C MET A 92 8.14 3.10 -0.44
N LEU A 93 7.10 3.82 -0.83
CA LEU A 93 6.96 4.32 -2.19
C LEU A 93 8.03 5.34 -2.52
N SER A 94 8.33 6.23 -1.60
CA SER A 94 9.37 7.24 -1.78
C SER A 94 10.73 6.57 -2.00
N ASP A 95 11.05 5.57 -1.17
CA ASP A 95 12.31 4.83 -1.32
C ASP A 95 12.36 4.06 -2.63
N TYR A 96 11.26 3.41 -2.99
CA TYR A 96 11.22 2.57 -4.17
C TYR A 96 11.29 3.39 -5.45
N THR A 97 10.57 4.50 -5.51
CA THR A 97 10.49 5.33 -6.72
C THR A 97 11.59 6.38 -6.81
N GLY A 98 12.20 6.72 -5.69
CA GLY A 98 13.13 7.84 -5.62
C GLY A 98 12.43 9.20 -5.63
N MET A 99 11.11 9.22 -5.56
CA MET A 99 10.33 10.47 -5.55
C MET A 99 9.97 10.85 -4.13
N THR A 100 9.96 12.14 -3.86
CA THR A 100 9.50 12.66 -2.57
C THR A 100 8.35 13.63 -2.82
N LEU A 101 7.19 13.30 -2.27
CA LEU A 101 6.01 14.15 -2.37
C LEU A 101 5.80 14.89 -1.05
N PRO A 102 5.20 16.07 -1.07
CA PRO A 102 4.92 16.81 0.18
C PRO A 102 3.87 16.07 0.99
N TRP A 103 4.33 15.38 2.01
CA TRP A 103 3.44 14.63 2.90
C TRP A 103 2.62 15.60 3.76
N GLY A 104 1.33 15.33 3.81
CA GLY A 104 0.49 16.09 4.68
C GLY A 104 0.23 17.53 4.24
N SER A 105 0.78 17.91 3.12
CA SER A 105 0.45 19.23 2.61
C SER A 105 -0.86 19.10 1.85
N ARG A 106 -1.70 19.76 2.21
CA ARG A 106 -2.97 19.64 1.59
C ARG A 106 -3.73 20.68 1.97
#